data_c4349299930f63d945b082565d558682
#
_entry.id   c4349299930f63d945b082565d558682
#
_cell.length_a   1.000
_cell.length_b   1.000
_cell.length_c   1.000
_cell.angle_alpha   90.00
_cell.angle_beta   90.00
_cell.angle_gamma   90.00
#
_symmetry.space_group_name_H-M   'P 1'
#
loop_
_entity.id
_entity.type
_entity.pdbx_description
1 polymer ?
#
loop_
_entity_poly.entity_id
_entity_poly.type
_entity_poly.pdbx_seq_one_letter_code
_entity_poly.pdbx_strand_id
1 'polypeptide(L)'
;DNGGVRANRRKAYIRGFAYPFISKYVLDETLPSLSELTIFSYGFTEEGYLLAPHLDDTFMIEKALSNMTEPILTLTPFDRSGNFSNELISKVVNNQDAIDTLIAQLLNTVKNKGFLGVDIDFEYIKATDRDAFVKFVRQITETMNENGYSVSVDLAPKISADQPGLLYEGKNYGALGQIANSVLVMTYEWGYTYGPPMAVAPINKVRQVLDYAVTEIEPAKINMGIPNYGYDWPLPFVRGTTKAKTIGNVEAVRIAIENNATIEFDETAKSPYFFYEKDGISHEVWFEDPRSIKEKLELIYEYNLRGASYWQIMQLFRSNWLLVDYNFNVEKIKM
;
A
#
# COMPACT_ATOMS: atom_id res chain seq x y z
N ASP A 1 -1.61 5.57 -34.19
CA ASP A 1 -0.92 5.99 -32.97
C ASP A 1 -1.72 7.11 -32.30
N ASN A 2 -2.49 6.76 -31.26
CA ASN A 2 -3.44 7.68 -30.61
C ASN A 2 -2.77 8.57 -29.57
N GLY A 3 -1.68 9.21 -29.95
CA GLY A 3 -1.15 10.32 -29.13
C GLY A 3 -0.79 9.99 -27.69
N GLY A 4 -0.15 8.85 -27.41
CA GLY A 4 0.41 8.56 -26.09
C GLY A 4 -0.53 7.88 -25.09
N VAL A 5 -1.58 7.17 -25.53
CA VAL A 5 -2.41 6.33 -24.67
C VAL A 5 -2.63 4.94 -25.29
N ARG A 6 -2.84 3.95 -24.42
CA ARG A 6 -3.18 2.59 -24.83
C ARG A 6 -4.54 2.55 -25.53
N ALA A 7 -4.65 1.77 -26.61
CA ALA A 7 -5.93 1.56 -27.28
C ALA A 7 -6.92 0.87 -26.32
N ASN A 8 -8.16 1.39 -26.24
CA ASN A 8 -9.21 0.85 -25.38
C ASN A 8 -8.81 0.74 -23.89
N ARG A 9 -8.08 1.74 -23.37
CA ARG A 9 -7.68 1.73 -21.96
C ARG A 9 -8.91 1.72 -21.04
N ARG A 10 -8.86 0.85 -20.04
CA ARG A 10 -9.92 0.67 -19.05
C ARG A 10 -9.79 1.63 -17.88
N LYS A 11 -10.85 1.75 -17.13
CA LYS A 11 -10.86 2.45 -15.85
C LYS A 11 -10.08 1.66 -14.80
N ALA A 12 -9.40 2.37 -13.90
CA ALA A 12 -8.73 1.80 -12.74
C ALA A 12 -8.75 2.78 -11.59
N TYR A 13 -8.75 2.23 -10.37
CA TYR A 13 -8.56 2.99 -9.13
C TYR A 13 -7.09 2.89 -8.74
N ILE A 14 -6.42 4.03 -8.72
CA ILE A 14 -5.01 4.15 -8.37
C ILE A 14 -4.92 4.86 -7.03
N ARG A 15 -4.33 4.18 -6.06
CA ARG A 15 -4.18 4.68 -4.68
C ARG A 15 -2.71 4.95 -4.38
N GLY A 16 -2.45 6.04 -3.66
CA GLY A 16 -1.12 6.35 -3.13
C GLY A 16 -1.18 6.60 -1.64
N PHE A 17 -0.26 5.97 -0.88
CA PHE A 17 -0.06 6.24 0.54
C PHE A 17 0.94 7.36 0.71
N ALA A 18 0.66 8.28 1.64
CA ALA A 18 1.55 9.38 1.95
C ALA A 18 1.50 9.78 3.42
N TYR A 19 2.65 10.20 3.93
CA TYR A 19 2.76 10.82 5.27
C TYR A 19 2.52 12.33 5.18
N PRO A 20 2.05 12.98 6.27
CA PRO A 20 1.84 14.44 6.29
C PRO A 20 3.10 15.29 6.08
N PHE A 21 4.29 14.70 6.15
CA PHE A 21 5.52 15.43 5.83
C PHE A 21 5.89 15.40 4.34
N ILE A 22 5.00 14.91 3.47
CA ILE A 22 5.25 14.89 2.02
C ILE A 22 5.51 16.31 1.48
N SER A 23 6.47 16.42 0.54
CA SER A 23 6.69 17.66 -0.20
C SER A 23 5.43 18.06 -0.97
N LYS A 24 5.02 19.32 -0.86
CA LYS A 24 3.85 19.84 -1.61
C LYS A 24 4.05 19.70 -3.13
N TYR A 25 5.27 19.88 -3.60
CA TYR A 25 5.63 19.70 -5.00
C TYR A 25 5.39 18.26 -5.46
N VAL A 26 5.88 17.27 -4.70
CA VAL A 26 5.70 15.86 -5.03
C VAL A 26 4.21 15.49 -5.01
N LEU A 27 3.48 15.97 -4.03
CA LEU A 27 2.04 15.73 -3.92
C LEU A 27 1.29 16.32 -5.11
N ASP A 28 1.58 17.60 -5.48
CA ASP A 28 0.94 18.26 -6.62
C ASP A 28 1.21 17.56 -7.94
N GLU A 29 2.43 17.03 -8.12
CA GLU A 29 2.80 16.31 -9.34
C GLU A 29 2.17 14.90 -9.42
N THR A 30 1.81 14.31 -8.28
CA THR A 30 1.31 12.93 -8.22
C THR A 30 -0.22 12.84 -8.21
N LEU A 31 -0.88 13.75 -7.54
CA LEU A 31 -2.35 13.74 -7.37
C LEU A 31 -3.15 13.61 -8.67
N PRO A 32 -2.75 14.24 -9.80
CA PRO A 32 -3.49 14.07 -11.04
C PRO A 32 -3.63 12.62 -11.51
N SER A 33 -2.71 11.74 -11.13
CA SER A 33 -2.72 10.31 -11.48
C SER A 33 -3.34 9.42 -10.40
N LEU A 34 -3.91 9.97 -9.33
CA LEU A 34 -4.49 9.21 -8.22
C LEU A 34 -6.00 9.29 -8.16
N SER A 35 -6.64 8.14 -7.95
CA SER A 35 -8.05 8.05 -7.55
C SER A 35 -8.23 8.34 -6.06
N GLU A 36 -7.30 7.88 -5.24
CA GLU A 36 -7.36 7.91 -3.78
C GLU A 36 -5.99 8.28 -3.20
N LEU A 37 -6.00 9.22 -2.25
CA LEU A 37 -4.83 9.55 -1.44
C LEU A 37 -5.08 9.03 -0.03
N THR A 38 -4.29 8.04 0.37
CA THR A 38 -4.43 7.40 1.68
C THR A 38 -3.41 7.99 2.63
N ILE A 39 -3.89 8.74 3.62
CA ILE A 39 -3.06 9.51 4.54
C ILE A 39 -2.67 8.65 5.74
N PHE A 40 -1.39 8.42 5.91
CA PHE A 40 -0.83 7.52 6.92
C PHE A 40 -0.26 8.34 8.09
N SER A 41 -0.71 8.23 9.39
CA SER A 41 -1.83 7.38 9.79
C SER A 41 -2.46 7.87 11.09
N TYR A 42 -3.64 7.38 11.38
CA TYR A 42 -4.34 7.58 12.63
C TYR A 42 -4.23 6.30 13.48
N GLY A 43 -3.91 6.47 14.75
CA GLY A 43 -3.89 5.38 15.73
C GLY A 43 -5.13 5.42 16.63
N PHE A 44 -5.14 4.56 17.64
CA PHE A 44 -6.23 4.52 18.62
C PHE A 44 -5.76 3.97 19.97
N THR A 45 -6.54 4.24 21.01
CA THR A 45 -6.30 3.73 22.36
C THR A 45 -7.08 2.45 22.61
N GLU A 46 -6.79 1.77 23.74
CA GLU A 46 -7.52 0.57 24.17
C GLU A 46 -9.03 0.85 24.39
N GLU A 47 -9.37 2.09 24.73
CA GLU A 47 -10.75 2.54 24.95
C GLU A 47 -11.45 2.94 23.65
N GLY A 48 -10.73 2.95 22.52
CA GLY A 48 -11.28 3.32 21.20
C GLY A 48 -11.17 4.80 20.86
N TYR A 49 -10.39 5.59 21.59
CA TYR A 49 -10.15 7.00 21.25
C TYR A 49 -9.17 7.09 20.07
N LEU A 50 -9.55 7.88 19.06
CA LEU A 50 -8.74 8.07 17.86
C LEU A 50 -7.57 9.00 18.15
N LEU A 51 -6.38 8.64 17.63
CA LEU A 51 -5.15 9.41 17.77
C LEU A 51 -4.74 9.95 16.41
N ALA A 52 -4.81 11.28 16.24
CA ALA A 52 -4.40 11.94 15.00
C ALA A 52 -2.88 11.89 14.82
N PRO A 53 -2.37 11.99 13.57
CA PRO A 53 -0.94 12.13 13.34
C PRO A 53 -0.41 13.41 13.98
N HIS A 54 0.89 13.44 14.31
CA HIS A 54 1.52 14.60 14.95
C HIS A 54 1.56 15.83 14.05
N LEU A 55 1.72 15.62 12.73
CA LEU A 55 1.71 16.70 11.75
C LEU A 55 0.30 16.89 11.21
N ASP A 56 -0.05 18.15 10.88
CA ASP A 56 -1.33 18.48 10.29
C ASP A 56 -1.42 17.93 8.86
N ASP A 57 -2.51 17.24 8.57
CA ASP A 57 -2.80 16.64 7.28
C ASP A 57 -3.85 17.41 6.46
N THR A 58 -4.30 18.57 6.94
CA THR A 58 -5.37 19.35 6.31
C THR A 58 -5.03 19.70 4.86
N PHE A 59 -3.79 20.11 4.58
CA PHE A 59 -3.36 20.47 3.23
C PHE A 59 -3.46 19.28 2.25
N MET A 60 -3.23 18.07 2.73
CA MET A 60 -3.31 16.86 1.90
C MET A 60 -4.75 16.58 1.49
N ILE A 61 -5.68 16.72 2.42
CA ILE A 61 -7.11 16.53 2.18
C ILE A 61 -7.62 17.56 1.16
N GLU A 62 -7.28 18.83 1.36
CA GLU A 62 -7.67 19.92 0.47
C GLU A 62 -7.11 19.75 -0.95
N LYS A 63 -5.84 19.38 -1.07
CA LYS A 63 -5.19 19.15 -2.37
C LYS A 63 -5.77 17.94 -3.08
N ALA A 64 -6.06 16.86 -2.35
CA ALA A 64 -6.71 15.67 -2.91
C ALA A 64 -8.07 16.05 -3.51
N LEU A 65 -8.93 16.71 -2.73
CA LEU A 65 -10.25 17.15 -3.20
C LEU A 65 -10.16 18.10 -4.40
N SER A 66 -9.19 19.02 -4.41
CA SER A 66 -8.95 19.93 -5.54
C SER A 66 -8.57 19.17 -6.83
N ASN A 67 -8.04 17.98 -6.72
CA ASN A 67 -7.68 17.11 -7.84
C ASN A 67 -8.75 16.04 -8.13
N MET A 68 -9.92 16.12 -7.50
CA MET A 68 -10.98 15.10 -7.59
C MET A 68 -10.46 13.71 -7.16
N THR A 69 -9.50 13.68 -6.24
CA THR A 69 -8.93 12.48 -5.62
C THR A 69 -9.54 12.31 -4.23
N GLU A 70 -9.99 11.10 -3.91
CA GLU A 70 -10.59 10.82 -2.61
C GLU A 70 -9.53 10.77 -1.50
N PRO A 71 -9.59 11.64 -0.49
CA PRO A 71 -8.74 11.50 0.69
C PRO A 71 -9.30 10.38 1.58
N ILE A 72 -8.42 9.47 1.96
CA ILE A 72 -8.75 8.28 2.77
C ILE A 72 -7.95 8.33 4.07
N LEU A 73 -8.62 8.12 5.20
CA LEU A 73 -7.99 8.02 6.52
C LEU A 73 -7.47 6.60 6.73
N THR A 74 -6.16 6.45 6.96
CA THR A 74 -5.59 5.14 7.31
C THR A 74 -5.65 4.96 8.82
N LEU A 75 -6.28 3.87 9.27
CA LEU A 75 -6.33 3.45 10.66
C LEU A 75 -5.28 2.37 10.89
N THR A 76 -4.34 2.62 11.81
CA THR A 76 -3.27 1.68 12.16
C THR A 76 -3.28 1.40 13.66
N PRO A 77 -2.85 0.19 14.08
CA PRO A 77 -2.80 -0.17 15.50
C PRO A 77 -1.53 0.34 16.17
N PHE A 78 -1.17 1.60 15.95
CA PHE A 78 -0.06 2.26 16.63
C PHE A 78 -0.54 2.83 17.95
N ASP A 79 0.13 2.46 19.03
CA ASP A 79 -0.12 3.00 20.35
C ASP A 79 0.37 4.45 20.49
N ARG A 80 0.20 5.04 21.67
CA ARG A 80 0.62 6.43 21.96
C ARG A 80 2.12 6.66 21.79
N SER A 81 2.92 5.58 21.88
CA SER A 81 4.37 5.64 21.66
C SER A 81 4.74 5.51 20.20
N GLY A 82 3.77 5.31 19.29
CA GLY A 82 4.00 5.12 17.86
C GLY A 82 4.46 3.72 17.50
N ASN A 83 4.32 2.75 18.39
CA ASN A 83 4.69 1.35 18.17
C ASN A 83 3.49 0.54 17.69
N PHE A 84 3.72 -0.36 16.72
CA PHE A 84 2.73 -1.33 16.29
C PHE A 84 2.41 -2.30 17.43
N SER A 85 1.10 -2.54 17.70
CA SER A 85 0.68 -3.39 18.81
C SER A 85 -0.46 -4.32 18.41
N ASN A 86 -0.17 -5.63 18.29
CA ASN A 86 -1.22 -6.64 18.10
C ASN A 86 -2.01 -6.89 19.40
N GLU A 87 -1.45 -6.55 20.55
CA GLU A 87 -2.18 -6.57 21.82
C GLU A 87 -3.28 -5.51 21.83
N LEU A 88 -3.00 -4.32 21.29
CA LEU A 88 -3.98 -3.25 21.15
C LEU A 88 -5.14 -3.71 20.24
N ILE A 89 -4.83 -4.40 19.14
CA ILE A 89 -5.85 -4.98 18.26
C ILE A 89 -6.73 -5.94 19.07
N SER A 90 -6.12 -6.90 19.77
CA SER A 90 -6.86 -7.89 20.58
C SER A 90 -7.80 -7.23 21.59
N LYS A 91 -7.34 -6.20 22.26
CA LYS A 91 -8.13 -5.48 23.27
C LYS A 91 -9.34 -4.78 22.67
N VAL A 92 -9.16 -4.11 21.53
CA VAL A 92 -10.24 -3.34 20.89
C VAL A 92 -11.24 -4.26 20.19
N VAL A 93 -10.78 -5.23 19.38
CA VAL A 93 -11.72 -6.09 18.61
C VAL A 93 -12.54 -7.02 19.50
N ASN A 94 -12.12 -7.26 20.73
CA ASN A 94 -12.84 -8.06 21.73
C ASN A 94 -13.62 -7.21 22.75
N ASN A 95 -13.68 -5.88 22.54
CA ASN A 95 -14.37 -4.96 23.46
C ASN A 95 -15.37 -4.10 22.67
N GLN A 96 -16.65 -4.42 22.79
CA GLN A 96 -17.69 -3.73 22.01
C GLN A 96 -17.78 -2.24 22.34
N ASP A 97 -17.58 -1.84 23.60
CA ASP A 97 -17.59 -0.42 23.99
C ASP A 97 -16.46 0.35 23.31
N ALA A 98 -15.27 -0.25 23.22
CA ALA A 98 -14.14 0.35 22.50
C ALA A 98 -14.41 0.46 20.99
N ILE A 99 -15.02 -0.57 20.40
CA ILE A 99 -15.41 -0.54 18.97
C ILE A 99 -16.42 0.60 18.73
N ASP A 100 -17.44 0.71 19.55
CA ASP A 100 -18.46 1.73 19.42
C ASP A 100 -17.86 3.14 19.53
N THR A 101 -16.97 3.35 20.48
CA THR A 101 -16.24 4.61 20.65
C THR A 101 -15.40 4.93 19.43
N LEU A 102 -14.64 3.96 18.94
CA LEU A 102 -13.75 4.13 17.79
C LEU A 102 -14.54 4.47 16.52
N ILE A 103 -15.66 3.77 16.28
CA ILE A 103 -16.52 4.04 15.11
C ILE A 103 -17.09 5.46 15.18
N ALA A 104 -17.57 5.88 16.37
CA ALA A 104 -18.09 7.23 16.55
C ALA A 104 -17.03 8.30 16.28
N GLN A 105 -15.81 8.08 16.78
CA GLN A 105 -14.70 9.01 16.57
C GLN A 105 -14.21 9.04 15.13
N LEU A 106 -14.14 7.89 14.46
CA LEU A 106 -13.82 7.80 13.03
C LEU A 106 -14.86 8.57 12.19
N LEU A 107 -16.13 8.34 12.43
CA LEU A 107 -17.21 9.01 11.69
C LEU A 107 -17.14 10.53 11.89
N ASN A 108 -16.96 10.98 13.11
CA ASN A 108 -16.82 12.41 13.41
C ASN A 108 -15.62 13.03 12.71
N THR A 109 -14.46 12.37 12.74
CA THR A 109 -13.22 12.86 12.12
C THR A 109 -13.36 12.91 10.60
N VAL A 110 -13.89 11.87 10.00
CA VAL A 110 -14.10 11.78 8.54
C VAL A 110 -15.01 12.93 8.07
N LYS A 111 -16.12 13.17 8.76
CA LYS A 111 -17.05 14.28 8.45
C LYS A 111 -16.37 15.64 8.59
N ASN A 112 -15.71 15.87 9.72
CA ASN A 112 -15.18 17.21 10.05
C ASN A 112 -13.95 17.56 9.21
N LYS A 113 -13.12 16.59 8.84
CA LYS A 113 -11.89 16.84 8.08
C LYS A 113 -12.06 16.74 6.56
N GLY A 114 -13.13 16.13 6.09
CA GLY A 114 -13.41 15.99 4.66
C GLY A 114 -12.84 14.73 4.02
N PHE A 115 -12.51 13.70 4.81
CA PHE A 115 -12.18 12.38 4.29
C PHE A 115 -13.41 11.73 3.63
N LEU A 116 -13.18 10.89 2.63
CA LEU A 116 -14.24 10.16 1.93
C LEU A 116 -14.25 8.65 2.22
N GLY A 117 -13.31 8.18 3.00
CA GLY A 117 -13.26 6.77 3.38
C GLY A 117 -12.22 6.48 4.45
N VAL A 118 -12.19 5.22 4.86
CA VAL A 118 -11.27 4.70 5.87
C VAL A 118 -10.58 3.47 5.30
N ASP A 119 -9.27 3.37 5.50
CA ASP A 119 -8.46 2.21 5.19
C ASP A 119 -8.00 1.57 6.49
N ILE A 120 -8.25 0.27 6.67
CA ILE A 120 -7.90 -0.47 7.88
C ILE A 120 -6.61 -1.24 7.60
N ASP A 121 -5.50 -0.78 8.17
CA ASP A 121 -4.17 -1.36 8.00
C ASP A 121 -3.69 -2.03 9.29
N PHE A 122 -4.25 -3.22 9.56
CA PHE A 122 -3.91 -4.04 10.71
C PHE A 122 -3.10 -5.25 10.23
N GLU A 123 -1.77 -5.13 10.23
CA GLU A 123 -0.90 -6.13 9.59
C GLU A 123 -0.72 -7.41 10.40
N TYR A 124 -0.56 -7.30 11.72
CA TYR A 124 -0.27 -8.43 12.60
C TYR A 124 -1.48 -8.72 13.48
N ILE A 125 -2.33 -9.68 13.05
CA ILE A 125 -3.52 -10.09 13.81
C ILE A 125 -3.30 -11.52 14.30
N LYS A 126 -3.50 -11.74 15.60
CA LYS A 126 -3.41 -13.08 16.17
C LYS A 126 -4.48 -13.99 15.56
N ALA A 127 -4.14 -15.25 15.33
CA ALA A 127 -5.08 -16.24 14.78
C ALA A 127 -6.36 -16.32 15.63
N THR A 128 -6.24 -16.20 16.96
CA THR A 128 -7.36 -16.19 17.90
C THR A 128 -8.29 -14.98 17.74
N ASP A 129 -7.84 -13.91 17.09
CA ASP A 129 -8.63 -12.70 16.85
C ASP A 129 -9.23 -12.62 15.44
N ARG A 130 -9.04 -13.66 14.64
CA ARG A 130 -9.46 -13.69 13.23
C ARG A 130 -10.94 -13.36 13.05
N ASP A 131 -11.83 -14.03 13.80
CA ASP A 131 -13.27 -13.81 13.67
C ASP A 131 -13.72 -12.49 14.30
N ALA A 132 -13.12 -12.10 15.42
CA ALA A 132 -13.38 -10.82 16.05
C ALA A 132 -12.97 -9.66 15.13
N PHE A 133 -11.88 -9.81 14.41
CA PHE A 133 -11.45 -8.81 13.43
C PHE A 133 -12.43 -8.69 12.26
N VAL A 134 -12.93 -9.79 11.75
CA VAL A 134 -13.98 -9.78 10.70
C VAL A 134 -15.21 -9.01 11.17
N LYS A 135 -15.68 -9.29 12.39
CA LYS A 135 -16.82 -8.58 13.00
C LYS A 135 -16.54 -7.07 13.15
N PHE A 136 -15.33 -6.72 13.58
CA PHE A 136 -14.89 -5.33 13.73
C PHE A 136 -14.93 -4.59 12.38
N VAL A 137 -14.36 -5.18 11.34
CA VAL A 137 -14.39 -4.62 9.98
C VAL A 137 -15.83 -4.46 9.48
N ARG A 138 -16.70 -5.45 9.74
CA ARG A 138 -18.12 -5.38 9.34
C ARG A 138 -18.80 -4.18 9.99
N GLN A 139 -18.62 -3.98 11.29
CA GLN A 139 -19.27 -2.88 12.02
C GLN A 139 -18.79 -1.52 11.51
N ILE A 140 -17.49 -1.34 11.28
CA ILE A 140 -16.96 -0.10 10.69
C ILE A 140 -17.54 0.12 9.31
N THR A 141 -17.54 -0.91 8.47
CA THR A 141 -17.99 -0.81 7.07
C THR A 141 -19.48 -0.43 7.00
N GLU A 142 -20.33 -1.09 7.79
CA GLU A 142 -21.77 -0.80 7.81
C GLU A 142 -22.04 0.65 8.19
N THR A 143 -21.42 1.13 9.28
CA THR A 143 -21.62 2.51 9.74
C THR A 143 -21.09 3.53 8.72
N MET A 144 -19.90 3.30 8.18
CA MET A 144 -19.31 4.22 7.20
C MET A 144 -20.13 4.26 5.92
N ASN A 145 -20.55 3.11 5.39
CA ASN A 145 -21.35 3.04 4.18
C ASN A 145 -22.73 3.70 4.33
N GLU A 146 -23.37 3.54 5.49
CA GLU A 146 -24.65 4.22 5.79
C GLU A 146 -24.52 5.75 5.74
N ASN A 147 -23.31 6.27 5.98
CA ASN A 147 -23.01 7.70 5.94
C ASN A 147 -22.33 8.14 4.63
N GLY A 148 -22.22 7.26 3.64
CA GLY A 148 -21.66 7.58 2.33
C GLY A 148 -20.14 7.50 2.22
N TYR A 149 -19.48 6.88 3.18
CA TYR A 149 -18.01 6.70 3.20
C TYR A 149 -17.62 5.27 2.86
N SER A 150 -16.52 5.10 2.13
CA SER A 150 -15.97 3.78 1.77
C SER A 150 -15.08 3.21 2.87
N VAL A 151 -14.93 1.89 2.85
CA VAL A 151 -13.97 1.18 3.72
C VAL A 151 -13.14 0.21 2.90
N SER A 152 -11.84 0.22 3.10
CA SER A 152 -10.90 -0.72 2.53
C SER A 152 -10.07 -1.39 3.63
N VAL A 153 -9.56 -2.58 3.34
CA VAL A 153 -8.71 -3.36 4.25
C VAL A 153 -7.43 -3.76 3.55
N ASP A 154 -6.31 -3.62 4.24
CA ASP A 154 -5.00 -4.02 3.74
C ASP A 154 -4.71 -5.44 4.21
N LEU A 155 -4.33 -6.30 3.27
CA LEU A 155 -4.13 -7.73 3.49
C LEU A 155 -2.69 -8.13 3.21
N ALA A 156 -2.10 -8.90 4.12
CA ALA A 156 -0.80 -9.52 3.89
C ALA A 156 -0.87 -10.50 2.70
N PRO A 157 0.24 -10.69 1.96
CA PRO A 157 0.23 -11.47 0.72
C PRO A 157 0.21 -12.98 1.00
N LYS A 158 -0.99 -13.59 1.00
CA LYS A 158 -1.20 -15.03 1.18
C LYS A 158 -1.24 -15.77 -0.16
N ILE A 159 -0.79 -17.03 -0.14
CA ILE A 159 -0.87 -17.94 -1.29
C ILE A 159 -1.82 -19.13 -1.03
N SER A 160 -2.34 -19.28 0.20
CA SER A 160 -3.32 -20.29 0.57
C SER A 160 -4.13 -19.84 1.78
N ALA A 161 -5.31 -20.42 1.98
CA ALA A 161 -6.19 -20.09 3.11
C ALA A 161 -5.57 -20.45 4.47
N ASP A 162 -4.80 -21.50 4.52
CA ASP A 162 -4.18 -22.06 5.73
C ASP A 162 -2.70 -21.71 5.88
N GLN A 163 -2.23 -20.70 5.15
CA GLN A 163 -0.83 -20.27 5.23
C GLN A 163 -0.46 -19.89 6.66
N PRO A 164 0.60 -20.53 7.26
CA PRO A 164 1.00 -20.25 8.64
C PRO A 164 1.76 -18.93 8.76
N GLY A 165 1.73 -18.35 9.95
CA GLY A 165 2.48 -17.15 10.30
C GLY A 165 1.61 -16.02 10.84
N LEU A 166 2.20 -15.16 11.69
CA LEU A 166 1.50 -14.07 12.35
C LEU A 166 0.89 -13.04 11.38
N LEU A 167 1.53 -12.82 10.21
CA LEU A 167 0.99 -11.93 9.17
C LEU A 167 -0.24 -12.52 8.46
N TYR A 168 -0.41 -13.83 8.48
CA TYR A 168 -1.33 -14.55 7.58
C TYR A 168 -2.53 -15.20 8.29
N GLU A 169 -2.31 -15.82 9.42
CA GLU A 169 -3.33 -16.65 10.09
C GLU A 169 -4.54 -15.84 10.57
N GLY A 170 -4.34 -14.58 10.97
CA GLY A 170 -5.42 -13.69 11.39
C GLY A 170 -6.22 -13.07 10.24
N LYS A 171 -5.88 -13.36 8.99
CA LYS A 171 -6.50 -12.75 7.81
C LYS A 171 -7.40 -13.73 7.07
N ASN A 172 -8.70 -13.47 7.11
CA ASN A 172 -9.69 -14.21 6.33
C ASN A 172 -10.00 -13.43 5.04
N TYR A 173 -9.32 -13.77 3.94
CA TYR A 173 -9.48 -13.10 2.65
C TYR A 173 -10.94 -13.09 2.18
N GLY A 174 -11.59 -14.23 2.18
CA GLY A 174 -12.96 -14.35 1.69
C GLY A 174 -13.94 -13.47 2.47
N ALA A 175 -13.91 -13.56 3.80
CA ALA A 175 -14.80 -12.79 4.65
C ALA A 175 -14.52 -11.28 4.58
N LEU A 176 -13.25 -10.88 4.65
CA LEU A 176 -12.87 -9.46 4.58
C LEU A 176 -13.16 -8.86 3.20
N GLY A 177 -12.88 -9.60 2.13
CA GLY A 177 -13.18 -9.16 0.77
C GLY A 177 -14.67 -9.05 0.47
N GLN A 178 -15.50 -9.86 1.11
CA GLN A 178 -16.96 -9.77 0.97
C GLN A 178 -17.51 -8.53 1.67
N ILE A 179 -16.98 -8.20 2.84
CA ILE A 179 -17.47 -7.10 3.69
C ILE A 179 -16.98 -5.74 3.21
N ALA A 180 -15.66 -5.57 3.02
CA ALA A 180 -15.06 -4.30 2.64
C ALA A 180 -15.46 -3.89 1.23
N ASN A 181 -15.45 -2.59 0.95
CA ASN A 181 -15.74 -2.08 -0.40
C ASN A 181 -14.59 -2.41 -1.36
N SER A 182 -13.37 -2.44 -0.87
CA SER A 182 -12.18 -2.86 -1.61
C SER A 182 -11.13 -3.40 -0.65
N VAL A 183 -10.14 -4.11 -1.21
CA VAL A 183 -9.00 -4.62 -0.45
C VAL A 183 -7.70 -4.25 -1.17
N LEU A 184 -6.67 -3.99 -0.40
CA LEU A 184 -5.30 -3.95 -0.89
C LEU A 184 -4.61 -5.25 -0.53
N VAL A 185 -4.04 -5.93 -1.51
CA VAL A 185 -3.12 -7.04 -1.25
C VAL A 185 -1.70 -6.49 -1.32
N MET A 186 -0.97 -6.56 -0.21
CA MET A 186 0.35 -5.94 -0.05
C MET A 186 1.44 -6.77 -0.74
N THR A 187 1.42 -6.79 -2.06
CA THR A 187 2.31 -7.58 -2.93
C THR A 187 3.69 -6.93 -3.07
N TYR A 188 4.37 -6.73 -1.96
CA TYR A 188 5.73 -6.19 -1.87
C TYR A 188 6.42 -6.68 -0.59
N GLU A 189 7.66 -6.27 -0.36
CA GLU A 189 8.48 -6.63 0.81
C GLU A 189 8.98 -8.09 0.80
N TRP A 190 9.07 -8.75 -0.36
CA TRP A 190 9.85 -9.99 -0.44
C TRP A 190 11.32 -9.70 -0.20
N GLY A 191 11.92 -8.78 -0.97
CA GLY A 191 13.16 -8.10 -0.55
C GLY A 191 12.80 -7.02 0.46
N TYR A 192 13.51 -6.97 1.59
CA TYR A 192 13.24 -6.00 2.65
C TYR A 192 14.51 -5.72 3.47
N THR A 193 14.42 -4.77 4.38
CA THR A 193 15.54 -4.21 5.14
C THR A 193 16.47 -5.25 5.76
N TYR A 194 15.93 -6.32 6.32
CA TYR A 194 16.70 -7.33 7.08
C TYR A 194 16.83 -8.66 6.36
N GLY A 195 16.21 -8.82 5.21
CA GLY A 195 16.31 -10.02 4.40
C GLY A 195 17.47 -9.98 3.40
N PRO A 196 17.77 -11.10 2.73
CA PRO A 196 18.81 -11.13 1.72
C PRO A 196 18.44 -10.31 0.49
N PRO A 197 19.45 -9.85 -0.28
CA PRO A 197 19.20 -9.07 -1.49
C PRO A 197 18.32 -9.82 -2.49
N MET A 198 17.21 -9.21 -2.85
CA MET A 198 16.29 -9.70 -3.88
C MET A 198 15.30 -8.61 -4.25
N ALA A 199 14.55 -8.81 -5.32
CA ALA A 199 13.49 -7.90 -5.72
C ALA A 199 12.47 -7.69 -4.59
N VAL A 200 12.01 -6.46 -4.44
CA VAL A 200 10.96 -6.10 -3.45
C VAL A 200 9.64 -6.76 -3.82
N ALA A 201 9.31 -6.78 -5.11
CA ALA A 201 8.06 -7.37 -5.61
C ALA A 201 8.34 -8.21 -6.87
N PRO A 202 8.95 -9.40 -6.70
CA PRO A 202 9.19 -10.30 -7.85
C PRO A 202 7.85 -10.71 -8.47
N ILE A 203 7.68 -10.54 -9.77
CA ILE A 203 6.38 -10.73 -10.43
C ILE A 203 5.86 -12.18 -10.29
N ASN A 204 6.75 -13.16 -10.26
CA ASN A 204 6.36 -14.56 -10.05
C ASN A 204 5.72 -14.78 -8.67
N LYS A 205 6.20 -14.06 -7.65
CA LYS A 205 5.63 -14.09 -6.30
C LYS A 205 4.31 -13.32 -6.23
N VAL A 206 4.26 -12.15 -6.87
CA VAL A 206 3.03 -11.36 -6.99
C VAL A 206 1.92 -12.18 -7.64
N ARG A 207 2.22 -12.90 -8.73
CA ARG A 207 1.25 -13.78 -9.40
C ARG A 207 0.71 -14.87 -8.48
N GLN A 208 1.55 -15.50 -7.68
CA GLN A 208 1.10 -16.53 -6.72
C GLN A 208 0.05 -15.98 -5.75
N VAL A 209 0.26 -14.77 -5.27
CA VAL A 209 -0.68 -14.11 -4.37
C VAL A 209 -1.98 -13.75 -5.09
N LEU A 210 -1.90 -13.19 -6.30
CA LEU A 210 -3.08 -12.83 -7.08
C LEU A 210 -3.88 -14.06 -7.49
N ASP A 211 -3.20 -15.16 -7.86
CA ASP A 211 -3.86 -16.43 -8.20
C ASP A 211 -4.73 -16.93 -7.03
N TYR A 212 -4.23 -16.82 -5.81
CA TYR A 212 -5.00 -17.15 -4.61
C TYR A 212 -6.10 -16.11 -4.34
N ALA A 213 -5.76 -14.83 -4.33
CA ALA A 213 -6.68 -13.77 -3.96
C ALA A 213 -7.96 -13.76 -4.81
N VAL A 214 -7.84 -13.99 -6.12
CA VAL A 214 -9.01 -13.99 -7.03
C VAL A 214 -9.92 -15.22 -6.83
N THR A 215 -9.47 -16.26 -6.13
CA THR A 215 -10.32 -17.40 -5.74
C THR A 215 -11.19 -17.07 -4.54
N GLU A 216 -10.81 -16.09 -3.72
CA GLU A 216 -11.46 -15.73 -2.47
C GLU A 216 -12.22 -14.40 -2.54
N ILE A 217 -11.76 -13.47 -3.39
CA ILE A 217 -12.25 -12.10 -3.45
C ILE A 217 -12.58 -11.76 -4.89
N GLU A 218 -13.70 -11.07 -5.09
CA GLU A 218 -14.06 -10.55 -6.41
C GLU A 218 -12.94 -9.65 -6.95
N PRO A 219 -12.39 -9.95 -8.14
CA PRO A 219 -11.25 -9.19 -8.69
C PRO A 219 -11.47 -7.68 -8.76
N ALA A 220 -12.69 -7.24 -9.06
CA ALA A 220 -13.05 -5.82 -9.12
C ALA A 220 -12.94 -5.09 -7.78
N LYS A 221 -12.74 -5.80 -6.67
CA LYS A 221 -12.51 -5.23 -5.33
C LYS A 221 -11.04 -5.21 -4.94
N ILE A 222 -10.14 -5.80 -5.74
CA ILE A 222 -8.73 -5.99 -5.39
C ILE A 222 -7.86 -4.90 -6.00
N ASN A 223 -7.12 -4.18 -5.16
CA ASN A 223 -5.96 -3.39 -5.55
C ASN A 223 -4.69 -4.18 -5.25
N MET A 224 -3.83 -4.36 -6.25
CA MET A 224 -2.51 -4.95 -6.02
C MET A 224 -1.54 -3.91 -5.50
N GLY A 225 -0.69 -4.30 -4.55
CA GLY A 225 0.36 -3.42 -4.03
C GLY A 225 1.52 -3.29 -5.00
N ILE A 226 2.02 -2.08 -5.18
CA ILE A 226 3.23 -1.78 -5.95
C ILE A 226 4.18 -0.97 -5.06
N PRO A 227 5.44 -1.42 -4.89
CA PRO A 227 6.41 -0.64 -4.13
C PRO A 227 6.92 0.54 -4.98
N ASN A 228 6.99 1.73 -4.38
CA ASN A 228 7.58 2.91 -5.01
C ASN A 228 8.98 3.18 -4.44
N TYR A 229 9.75 2.12 -4.21
CA TYR A 229 11.06 2.19 -3.59
C TYR A 229 11.86 0.93 -3.94
N GLY A 230 13.14 0.97 -3.61
CA GLY A 230 14.04 -0.17 -3.66
C GLY A 230 14.90 -0.24 -2.42
N TYR A 231 15.85 -1.17 -2.44
CA TYR A 231 16.80 -1.37 -1.34
C TYR A 231 18.21 -1.45 -1.85
N ASP A 232 19.12 -0.91 -1.07
CA ASP A 232 20.58 -0.96 -1.26
C ASP A 232 21.19 -1.76 -0.10
N TRP A 233 21.70 -2.95 -0.41
CA TRP A 233 22.32 -3.85 0.57
C TRP A 233 23.83 -3.72 0.55
N PRO A 234 24.47 -3.45 1.71
CA PRO A 234 25.91 -3.68 1.83
C PRO A 234 26.20 -5.18 1.84
N LEU A 235 27.26 -5.60 1.16
CA LEU A 235 27.65 -7.01 1.04
C LEU A 235 28.95 -7.28 1.83
N PRO A 236 29.19 -8.53 2.31
CA PRO A 236 28.32 -9.69 2.18
C PRO A 236 27.10 -9.59 3.10
N PHE A 237 25.99 -10.20 2.68
CA PHE A 237 24.80 -10.27 3.52
C PHE A 237 25.04 -11.21 4.70
N VAL A 238 24.78 -10.73 5.91
CA VAL A 238 24.85 -11.50 7.15
C VAL A 238 23.50 -11.38 7.87
N ARG A 239 22.80 -12.51 7.97
CA ARG A 239 21.49 -12.55 8.63
C ARG A 239 21.57 -12.06 10.08
N GLY A 240 20.68 -11.17 10.45
CA GLY A 240 20.62 -10.56 11.77
C GLY A 240 21.53 -9.35 11.95
N THR A 241 22.42 -9.07 10.99
CA THR A 241 23.38 -7.95 11.07
C THR A 241 23.17 -6.96 9.93
N THR A 242 23.05 -7.45 8.70
CA THR A 242 22.91 -6.59 7.52
C THR A 242 21.55 -5.87 7.53
N LYS A 243 21.63 -4.56 7.32
CA LYS A 243 20.46 -3.70 7.20
C LYS A 243 20.54 -2.95 5.87
N ALA A 244 19.62 -3.24 4.96
CA ALA A 244 19.54 -2.55 3.69
C ALA A 244 19.01 -1.12 3.89
N LYS A 245 19.47 -0.20 3.04
CA LYS A 245 18.97 1.17 3.02
C LYS A 245 17.81 1.24 2.02
N THR A 246 16.68 1.82 2.45
CA THR A 246 15.57 2.12 1.56
C THR A 246 15.91 3.33 0.71
N ILE A 247 15.72 3.22 -0.61
CA ILE A 247 16.01 4.28 -1.57
C ILE A 247 14.84 4.45 -2.54
N GLY A 248 14.70 5.67 -3.10
CA GLY A 248 13.77 5.90 -4.19
C GLY A 248 14.27 5.30 -5.51
N ASN A 249 13.36 5.09 -6.46
CA ASN A 249 13.72 4.47 -7.75
C ASN A 249 14.56 5.41 -8.62
N VAL A 250 14.30 6.71 -8.60
CA VAL A 250 15.12 7.72 -9.28
C VAL A 250 16.52 7.79 -8.65
N GLU A 251 16.60 7.71 -7.32
CA GLU A 251 17.86 7.67 -6.60
C GLU A 251 18.68 6.42 -6.97
N ALA A 252 18.05 5.27 -7.15
CA ALA A 252 18.72 4.04 -7.55
C ALA A 252 19.46 4.23 -8.89
N VAL A 253 18.79 4.83 -9.88
CA VAL A 253 19.41 5.13 -11.17
C VAL A 253 20.58 6.10 -11.03
N ARG A 254 20.43 7.13 -10.19
CA ARG A 254 21.50 8.10 -9.92
C ARG A 254 22.72 7.41 -9.31
N ILE A 255 22.52 6.51 -8.35
CA ILE A 255 23.61 5.72 -7.74
C ILE A 255 24.33 4.90 -8.82
N ALA A 256 23.59 4.24 -9.70
CA ALA A 256 24.18 3.46 -10.79
C ALA A 256 25.03 4.33 -11.71
N ILE A 257 24.54 5.50 -12.09
CA ILE A 257 25.27 6.44 -12.96
C ILE A 257 26.56 6.94 -12.27
N GLU A 258 26.45 7.36 -11.03
CA GLU A 258 27.59 7.89 -10.25
C GLU A 258 28.71 6.87 -10.03
N ASN A 259 28.37 5.58 -10.03
CA ASN A 259 29.32 4.50 -9.79
C ASN A 259 29.63 3.67 -11.05
N ASN A 260 29.22 4.15 -12.23
CA ASN A 260 29.39 3.44 -13.52
C ASN A 260 28.88 2.00 -13.48
N ALA A 261 27.81 1.76 -12.74
CA ALA A 261 27.21 0.44 -12.63
C ALA A 261 26.29 0.16 -13.83
N THR A 262 26.29 -1.07 -14.30
CA THR A 262 25.36 -1.53 -15.33
C THR A 262 24.08 -2.02 -14.68
N ILE A 263 22.95 -1.41 -15.05
CA ILE A 263 21.64 -1.87 -14.57
C ILE A 263 21.23 -3.09 -15.40
N GLU A 264 21.06 -4.22 -14.71
CA GLU A 264 20.61 -5.47 -15.29
C GLU A 264 19.13 -5.67 -14.99
N PHE A 265 18.50 -6.62 -15.66
CA PHE A 265 17.08 -6.92 -15.50
C PHE A 265 16.90 -8.42 -15.31
N ASP A 266 16.33 -8.82 -14.16
CA ASP A 266 16.04 -10.21 -13.87
C ASP A 266 14.73 -10.60 -14.55
N GLU A 267 14.79 -11.55 -15.47
CA GLU A 267 13.63 -11.95 -16.30
C GLU A 267 12.57 -12.76 -15.52
N THR A 268 12.96 -13.41 -14.43
CA THR A 268 12.01 -14.15 -13.58
C THR A 268 11.25 -13.21 -12.66
N ALA A 269 11.96 -12.33 -11.97
CA ALA A 269 11.37 -11.34 -11.08
C ALA A 269 10.77 -10.14 -11.82
N LYS A 270 11.19 -9.92 -13.09
CA LYS A 270 10.89 -8.73 -13.87
C LYS A 270 11.20 -7.47 -13.07
N SER A 271 12.43 -7.40 -12.57
CA SER A 271 12.92 -6.30 -11.74
C SER A 271 14.35 -5.92 -12.11
N PRO A 272 14.67 -4.61 -12.12
CA PRO A 272 16.03 -4.14 -12.34
C PRO A 272 16.88 -4.28 -11.10
N TYR A 273 18.17 -4.53 -11.29
CA TYR A 273 19.15 -4.59 -10.22
C TYR A 273 20.55 -4.23 -10.74
N PHE A 274 21.45 -3.87 -9.81
CA PHE A 274 22.85 -3.64 -10.14
C PHE A 274 23.75 -3.83 -8.93
N PHE A 275 25.04 -3.94 -9.21
CA PHE A 275 26.11 -4.02 -8.22
C PHE A 275 27.02 -2.80 -8.35
N TYR A 276 27.53 -2.30 -7.24
CA TYR A 276 28.53 -1.23 -7.23
C TYR A 276 29.44 -1.35 -6.01
N GLU A 277 30.57 -0.68 -6.08
CA GLU A 277 31.48 -0.56 -4.94
C GLU A 277 31.60 0.91 -4.54
N LYS A 278 31.60 1.14 -3.24
CA LYS A 278 31.84 2.45 -2.65
C LYS A 278 32.57 2.30 -1.33
N ASP A 279 33.66 3.05 -1.16
CA ASP A 279 34.47 3.04 0.06
C ASP A 279 34.93 1.63 0.46
N GLY A 280 35.27 0.78 -0.52
CA GLY A 280 35.75 -0.58 -0.30
C GLY A 280 34.64 -1.59 0.04
N ILE A 281 33.38 -1.19 -0.03
CA ILE A 281 32.22 -2.05 0.26
C ILE A 281 31.45 -2.30 -1.04
N SER A 282 31.20 -3.59 -1.33
CA SER A 282 30.33 -3.99 -2.44
C SER A 282 28.86 -3.84 -2.03
N HIS A 283 28.04 -3.42 -2.97
CA HIS A 283 26.60 -3.22 -2.78
C HIS A 283 25.81 -3.94 -3.86
N GLU A 284 24.60 -4.38 -3.49
CA GLU A 284 23.60 -4.91 -4.42
C GLU A 284 22.30 -4.11 -4.23
N VAL A 285 21.76 -3.60 -5.34
CA VAL A 285 20.56 -2.75 -5.35
C VAL A 285 19.48 -3.40 -6.18
N TRP A 286 18.26 -3.48 -5.62
CA TRP A 286 17.05 -3.88 -6.34
C TRP A 286 16.03 -2.76 -6.22
N PHE A 287 15.36 -2.44 -7.33
CA PHE A 287 14.42 -1.31 -7.38
C PHE A 287 13.35 -1.53 -8.46
N GLU A 288 12.55 -0.52 -8.73
CA GLU A 288 11.56 -0.53 -9.81
C GLU A 288 11.95 0.48 -10.88
N ASP A 289 11.70 0.13 -12.15
CA ASP A 289 11.89 1.03 -13.30
C ASP A 289 10.68 0.92 -14.24
N PRO A 290 10.61 1.72 -15.33
CA PRO A 290 9.48 1.65 -16.26
C PRO A 290 9.20 0.24 -16.80
N ARG A 291 10.22 -0.60 -16.98
CA ARG A 291 10.05 -1.98 -17.47
C ARG A 291 9.31 -2.85 -16.46
N SER A 292 9.73 -2.79 -15.20
CA SER A 292 9.10 -3.56 -14.12
C SER A 292 7.68 -3.06 -13.80
N ILE A 293 7.47 -1.74 -13.83
CA ILE A 293 6.15 -1.15 -13.61
C ILE A 293 5.19 -1.54 -14.74
N LYS A 294 5.63 -1.50 -15.98
CA LYS A 294 4.82 -1.94 -17.11
C LYS A 294 4.30 -3.37 -16.92
N GLU A 295 5.18 -4.29 -16.52
CA GLU A 295 4.81 -5.69 -16.26
C GLU A 295 3.78 -5.80 -15.13
N LYS A 296 3.93 -5.01 -14.07
CA LYS A 296 2.98 -5.01 -12.97
C LYS A 296 1.62 -4.42 -13.34
N LEU A 297 1.59 -3.33 -14.10
CA LEU A 297 0.34 -2.71 -14.55
C LEU A 297 -0.45 -3.64 -15.49
N GLU A 298 0.23 -4.48 -16.29
CA GLU A 298 -0.42 -5.50 -17.12
C GLU A 298 -1.21 -6.53 -16.30
N LEU A 299 -0.79 -6.80 -15.05
CA LEU A 299 -1.52 -7.73 -14.17
C LEU A 299 -2.93 -7.22 -13.84
N ILE A 300 -3.13 -5.90 -13.80
CA ILE A 300 -4.45 -5.31 -13.59
C ILE A 300 -5.41 -5.71 -14.71
N TYR A 301 -4.93 -5.70 -15.94
CA TYR A 301 -5.70 -6.21 -17.11
C TYR A 301 -5.90 -7.71 -17.05
N GLU A 302 -4.83 -8.46 -16.82
CA GLU A 302 -4.83 -9.93 -16.86
C GLU A 302 -5.78 -10.53 -15.82
N TYR A 303 -5.78 -9.98 -14.58
CA TYR A 303 -6.61 -10.47 -13.48
C TYR A 303 -7.93 -9.70 -13.32
N ASN A 304 -8.20 -8.71 -14.14
CA ASN A 304 -9.37 -7.82 -14.03
C ASN A 304 -9.49 -7.14 -12.66
N LEU A 305 -8.36 -6.67 -12.14
CA LEU A 305 -8.31 -6.05 -10.81
C LEU A 305 -8.95 -4.67 -10.80
N ARG A 306 -9.34 -4.19 -9.61
CA ARG A 306 -9.81 -2.82 -9.38
C ARG A 306 -8.72 -1.79 -9.74
N GLY A 307 -7.48 -2.07 -9.41
CA GLY A 307 -6.36 -1.18 -9.68
C GLY A 307 -5.11 -1.55 -8.91
N ALA A 308 -4.34 -0.52 -8.55
CA ALA A 308 -3.10 -0.66 -7.80
C ALA A 308 -3.02 0.34 -6.66
N SER A 309 -2.25 -0.01 -5.63
CA SER A 309 -1.96 0.87 -4.49
C SER A 309 -0.45 0.95 -4.30
N TYR A 310 0.06 2.17 -4.25
CA TYR A 310 1.50 2.44 -4.16
C TYR A 310 1.93 2.71 -2.71
N TRP A 311 2.81 1.92 -2.20
CA TRP A 311 3.53 2.19 -0.97
C TRP A 311 4.93 2.69 -1.33
N GLN A 312 5.30 3.94 -1.18
CA GLN A 312 4.48 5.14 -0.88
C GLN A 312 4.89 6.25 -1.86
N ILE A 313 4.13 7.32 -1.96
CA ILE A 313 4.34 8.36 -2.97
C ILE A 313 5.22 9.53 -2.50
N MET A 314 5.99 9.37 -1.44
CA MET A 314 6.84 10.44 -0.88
C MET A 314 7.97 10.87 -1.82
N GLN A 315 8.43 9.96 -2.69
CA GLN A 315 9.44 10.22 -3.71
C GLN A 315 8.79 10.26 -5.09
N LEU A 316 9.08 11.31 -5.87
CA LEU A 316 8.52 11.45 -7.20
C LEU A 316 9.15 10.42 -8.16
N PHE A 317 8.30 9.71 -8.89
CA PHE A 317 8.70 8.75 -9.92
C PHE A 317 7.85 9.01 -11.17
N ARG A 318 8.20 10.05 -11.94
CA ARG A 318 7.40 10.54 -13.09
C ARG A 318 7.06 9.47 -14.11
N SER A 319 8.02 8.63 -14.47
CA SER A 319 7.81 7.60 -15.48
C SER A 319 6.74 6.60 -15.06
N ASN A 320 6.59 6.33 -13.76
CA ASN A 320 5.50 5.51 -13.25
C ASN A 320 4.12 6.14 -13.54
N TRP A 321 3.98 7.43 -13.23
CA TRP A 321 2.70 8.12 -13.41
C TRP A 321 2.33 8.30 -14.87
N LEU A 322 3.33 8.50 -15.74
CA LEU A 322 3.13 8.50 -17.19
C LEU A 322 2.63 7.14 -17.67
N LEU A 323 3.17 6.04 -17.15
CA LEU A 323 2.71 4.69 -17.49
C LEU A 323 1.28 4.42 -16.99
N VAL A 324 0.95 4.90 -15.80
CA VAL A 324 -0.42 4.80 -15.26
C VAL A 324 -1.40 5.51 -16.19
N ASP A 325 -1.12 6.76 -16.56
CA ASP A 325 -1.99 7.56 -17.43
C ASP A 325 -2.05 6.98 -18.84
N TYR A 326 -0.96 6.40 -19.35
CA TYR A 326 -0.95 5.71 -20.62
C TYR A 326 -1.89 4.51 -20.63
N ASN A 327 -1.89 3.71 -19.55
CA ASN A 327 -2.56 2.42 -19.50
C ASN A 327 -4.02 2.50 -19.02
N PHE A 328 -4.40 3.53 -18.27
CA PHE A 328 -5.71 3.57 -17.61
C PHE A 328 -6.38 4.94 -17.69
N ASN A 329 -7.71 4.89 -17.70
CA ASN A 329 -8.54 6.02 -17.30
C ASN A 329 -8.63 5.97 -15.77
N VAL A 330 -7.86 6.82 -15.09
CA VAL A 330 -7.83 6.86 -13.64
C VAL A 330 -9.18 7.38 -13.12
N GLU A 331 -9.84 6.59 -12.28
CA GLU A 331 -11.12 6.97 -11.69
C GLU A 331 -10.94 8.17 -10.76
N LYS A 332 -11.84 9.13 -10.89
CA LYS A 332 -11.87 10.36 -10.08
C LYS A 332 -13.22 10.49 -9.39
N ILE A 333 -13.32 11.37 -8.39
CA ILE A 333 -14.59 11.71 -7.76
C ILE A 333 -15.55 12.18 -8.86
N LYS A 334 -16.78 11.63 -8.87
CA LYS A 334 -17.83 12.06 -9.80
C LYS A 334 -18.47 13.32 -9.25
N MET A 335 -18.57 14.37 -10.10
CA MET A 335 -19.34 15.58 -9.78
C MET A 335 -20.83 15.34 -10.01
#